data_3f55f12d71325cddf96b7ad32b340b55
#
_entry.id   3f55f12d71325cddf96b7ad32b340b55
#
_cell.length_a   1.000
_cell.length_b   1.000
_cell.length_c   1.000
_cell.angle_alpha   90.00
_cell.angle_beta   90.00
_cell.angle_gamma   90.00
#
_symmetry.space_group_name_H-M   'P 1'
#
loop_
_entity.id
_entity.type
_entity.pdbx_description
1 polymer ?
#
loop_
_entity_poly.entity_id
_entity_poly.type
_entity_poly.pdbx_seq_one_letter_code
_entity_poly.pdbx_strand_id
1 'polypeptide(L)'
;MYNCVIIIWYELFESNIGGFWRKMMNADVKKSFLVNGNAFSDIKRIIGIVSGKGGVGKSTVTCALARRLASMGYKVGIMDADITGPSIPRMMGIAERCEENDKGIVPPCSAEGIKIISMNLLLKNEDDAVIWRGPVIANWVKQFYTDVYWGELDFLLVDMPPGTGDVPLTVFQSLPIDGIVLVTSPQSLVSMIVKKAYNMAANGGSDERSYRRNS
;
A
#
# COMPACT_ATOMS: atom_id res chain seq x y z
N MET A 1 -12.79 19.25 -10.32
CA MET A 1 -12.10 19.45 -9.03
C MET A 1 -12.26 18.17 -8.23
N TYR A 2 -11.24 17.32 -8.16
CA TYR A 2 -11.29 16.07 -7.41
C TYR A 2 -11.09 16.40 -5.93
N ASN A 3 -12.15 16.33 -5.13
CA ASN A 3 -12.02 16.41 -3.68
C ASN A 3 -11.46 15.08 -3.18
N CYS A 4 -10.14 14.96 -3.13
CA CYS A 4 -9.46 13.84 -2.50
C CYS A 4 -9.32 14.16 -1.00
N VAL A 5 -9.81 13.28 -0.13
CA VAL A 5 -9.60 13.36 1.31
C VAL A 5 -8.43 12.44 1.65
N ILE A 6 -7.39 13.00 2.21
CA ILE A 6 -6.22 12.27 2.69
C ILE A 6 -6.34 12.17 4.20
N ILE A 7 -6.36 10.94 4.72
CA ILE A 7 -6.33 10.69 6.14
C ILE A 7 -4.98 10.02 6.43
N ILE A 8 -4.09 10.78 7.08
CA ILE A 8 -2.80 10.26 7.56
C ILE A 8 -3.06 9.61 8.91
N TRP A 9 -2.66 8.34 9.05
CA TRP A 9 -2.85 7.62 10.27
C TRP A 9 -1.53 7.11 10.85
N TYR A 10 -1.31 7.43 12.11
CA TYR A 10 -0.22 6.97 12.94
C TYR A 10 -0.81 6.45 14.26
N GLU A 11 -0.48 5.25 14.69
CA GLU A 11 -0.69 4.57 16.00
C GLU A 11 -1.95 4.84 16.85
N LEU A 12 -2.75 5.88 16.60
CA LEU A 12 -3.77 6.38 17.53
C LEU A 12 -5.22 5.85 17.31
N PHE A 13 -5.43 4.90 16.38
CA PHE A 13 -6.78 4.48 15.99
C PHE A 13 -7.13 3.01 16.28
N GLU A 14 -6.60 2.42 17.35
CA GLU A 14 -6.95 1.03 17.72
C GLU A 14 -8.45 0.82 17.98
N SER A 15 -9.18 1.84 18.37
CA SER A 15 -10.57 1.68 18.81
C SER A 15 -11.64 1.77 17.71
N ASN A 16 -11.34 2.24 16.50
CA ASN A 16 -12.37 2.66 15.54
C ASN A 16 -12.32 2.08 14.13
N ILE A 17 -11.43 1.11 13.82
CA ILE A 17 -11.34 0.55 12.49
C ILE A 17 -12.00 -0.81 12.40
N GLY A 18 -12.77 -1.01 11.32
CA GLY A 18 -13.48 -2.25 11.06
C GLY A 18 -12.59 -3.49 11.12
N GLY A 19 -13.17 -4.65 11.40
CA GLY A 19 -12.46 -5.92 11.65
C GLY A 19 -11.39 -6.32 10.63
N PHE A 20 -11.48 -5.85 9.38
CA PHE A 20 -10.47 -6.06 8.34
C PHE A 20 -9.12 -5.42 8.73
N TRP A 21 -9.11 -4.13 9.10
CA TRP A 21 -7.89 -3.40 9.46
C TRP A 21 -7.29 -3.91 10.78
N ARG A 22 -8.13 -4.25 11.75
CA ARG A 22 -7.69 -4.86 13.01
C ARG A 22 -6.99 -6.20 12.77
N LYS A 23 -7.50 -7.02 11.83
CA LYS A 23 -6.87 -8.29 11.44
C LYS A 23 -5.52 -8.07 10.77
N MET A 24 -5.38 -7.00 9.96
CA MET A 24 -4.10 -6.63 9.33
C MET A 24 -3.04 -6.17 10.33
N MET A 25 -3.45 -5.50 11.40
CA MET A 25 -2.56 -4.88 12.39
C MET A 25 -2.20 -5.82 13.56
N ASN A 26 -2.74 -7.05 13.58
CA ASN A 26 -2.45 -8.00 14.66
C ASN A 26 -0.98 -8.43 14.61
N ALA A 27 -0.19 -8.01 15.61
CA ALA A 27 1.26 -8.19 15.68
C ALA A 27 1.70 -9.67 15.67
N ASP A 28 0.92 -10.57 16.25
CA ASP A 28 1.24 -12.00 16.33
C ASP A 28 1.12 -12.70 14.98
N VAL A 29 0.13 -12.31 14.16
CA VAL A 29 -0.04 -12.81 12.79
C VAL A 29 1.03 -12.21 11.85
N LYS A 30 1.40 -10.94 12.06
CA LYS A 30 2.38 -10.23 11.23
C LYS A 30 3.77 -10.87 11.30
N LYS A 31 4.21 -11.31 12.48
CA LYS A 31 5.56 -11.84 12.71
C LYS A 31 5.91 -13.11 11.92
N SER A 32 4.92 -13.95 11.60
CA SER A 32 5.14 -15.24 10.91
C SER A 32 5.26 -15.15 9.39
N PHE A 33 4.86 -14.01 8.78
CA PHE A 33 4.81 -13.83 7.32
C PHE A 33 5.77 -12.74 6.80
N LEU A 34 6.45 -12.00 7.68
CA LEU A 34 7.38 -10.95 7.27
C LEU A 34 8.55 -11.55 6.48
N VAL A 35 8.84 -10.95 5.34
CA VAL A 35 10.03 -11.27 4.55
C VAL A 35 11.17 -10.31 4.93
N ASN A 36 12.39 -10.83 4.92
CA ASN A 36 13.57 -9.99 5.07
C ASN A 36 13.78 -9.17 3.79
N GLY A 37 14.12 -7.90 3.93
CA GLY A 37 14.46 -7.05 2.79
C GLY A 37 15.79 -7.45 2.14
N ASN A 38 16.12 -6.78 1.04
CA ASN A 38 17.40 -6.92 0.37
C ASN A 38 18.56 -6.62 1.36
N ALA A 39 19.54 -7.52 1.44
CA ALA A 39 20.65 -7.44 2.40
C ALA A 39 21.54 -6.18 2.25
N PHE A 40 21.50 -5.54 1.07
CA PHE A 40 22.25 -4.32 0.76
C PHE A 40 21.41 -3.05 0.86
N SER A 41 20.19 -3.17 1.42
CA SER A 41 19.25 -2.05 1.54
C SER A 41 18.96 -1.75 3.00
N ASP A 42 18.92 -0.45 3.34
CA ASP A 42 18.51 0.07 4.65
C ASP A 42 17.36 1.05 4.46
N ILE A 43 16.16 0.64 4.86
CA ILE A 43 14.92 1.41 4.70
C ILE A 43 14.40 1.76 6.09
N LYS A 44 14.42 3.05 6.44
CA LYS A 44 14.04 3.51 7.78
C LYS A 44 12.53 3.44 8.04
N ARG A 45 11.71 3.74 7.02
CA ARG A 45 10.25 3.76 7.15
C ARG A 45 9.58 3.26 5.88
N ILE A 46 8.60 2.38 6.04
CA ILE A 46 7.76 1.86 4.95
C ILE A 46 6.32 2.31 5.16
N ILE A 47 5.79 3.07 4.21
CA ILE A 47 4.46 3.66 4.29
C ILE A 47 3.57 3.09 3.19
N GLY A 48 2.48 2.43 3.56
CA GLY A 48 1.48 1.92 2.64
C GLY A 48 0.48 2.99 2.22
N ILE A 49 0.31 3.22 0.92
CA ILE A 49 -0.73 4.11 0.40
C ILE A 49 -1.90 3.26 -0.07
N VAL A 50 -3.05 3.42 0.56
CA VAL A 50 -4.19 2.52 0.38
C VAL A 50 -5.45 3.28 -0.03
N SER A 51 -6.35 2.59 -0.72
CA SER A 51 -7.68 3.10 -1.04
C SER A 51 -8.71 1.98 -1.05
N GLY A 52 -9.92 2.26 -0.61
CA GLY A 52 -11.03 1.30 -0.63
C GLY A 52 -11.60 1.07 -2.04
N LYS A 53 -11.31 1.95 -3.00
CA LYS A 53 -11.84 1.91 -4.37
C LYS A 53 -10.78 2.42 -5.36
N GLY A 54 -10.77 1.86 -6.58
CA GLY A 54 -9.96 2.36 -7.68
C GLY A 54 -10.38 3.76 -8.15
N GLY A 55 -9.46 4.49 -8.76
CA GLY A 55 -9.74 5.79 -9.38
C GLY A 55 -9.91 6.98 -8.43
N VAL A 56 -9.59 6.84 -7.14
CA VAL A 56 -9.69 7.95 -6.16
C VAL A 56 -8.46 8.86 -6.14
N GLY A 57 -7.44 8.57 -6.95
CA GLY A 57 -6.20 9.35 -7.01
C GLY A 57 -5.09 8.83 -6.10
N LYS A 58 -5.11 7.57 -5.68
CA LYS A 58 -4.12 6.93 -4.81
C LYS A 58 -2.68 7.15 -5.34
N SER A 59 -2.39 6.74 -6.57
CA SER A 59 -1.06 6.88 -7.19
C SER A 59 -0.64 8.34 -7.38
N THR A 60 -1.60 9.25 -7.63
CA THR A 60 -1.34 10.70 -7.65
C THR A 60 -0.87 11.20 -6.29
N VAL A 61 -1.52 10.75 -5.21
CA VAL A 61 -1.12 11.09 -3.83
C VAL A 61 0.26 10.48 -3.52
N THR A 62 0.51 9.24 -3.91
CA THR A 62 1.83 8.58 -3.75
C THR A 62 2.94 9.41 -4.39
N CYS A 63 2.78 9.80 -5.67
CA CYS A 63 3.76 10.62 -6.39
C CYS A 63 3.93 12.02 -5.75
N ALA A 64 2.84 12.67 -5.37
CA ALA A 64 2.90 14.00 -4.74
C ALA A 64 3.62 13.96 -3.38
N LEU A 65 3.34 12.93 -2.56
CA LEU A 65 4.00 12.71 -1.28
C LEU A 65 5.50 12.43 -1.46
N ALA A 66 5.86 11.56 -2.42
CA ALA A 66 7.25 11.25 -2.72
C ALA A 66 8.04 12.50 -3.14
N ARG A 67 7.50 13.30 -4.06
CA ARG A 67 8.11 14.56 -4.47
C ARG A 67 8.25 15.54 -3.31
N ARG A 68 7.23 15.64 -2.46
CA ARG A 68 7.29 16.51 -1.28
C ARG A 68 8.39 16.07 -0.30
N LEU A 69 8.49 14.78 0.00
CA LEU A 69 9.55 14.23 0.86
C LEU A 69 10.94 14.46 0.25
N ALA A 70 11.11 14.17 -1.04
CA ALA A 70 12.37 14.42 -1.75
C ALA A 70 12.76 15.91 -1.72
N SER A 71 11.80 16.84 -1.91
CA SER A 71 12.04 18.28 -1.80
C SER A 71 12.46 18.75 -0.40
N MET A 72 12.19 17.95 0.62
CA MET A 72 12.63 18.18 2.00
C MET A 72 14.01 17.54 2.30
N GLY A 73 14.65 16.92 1.29
CA GLY A 73 15.97 16.30 1.40
C GLY A 73 15.97 14.83 1.82
N TYR A 74 14.80 14.18 1.93
CA TYR A 74 14.74 12.76 2.25
C TYR A 74 15.05 11.87 1.04
N LYS A 75 15.72 10.74 1.27
CA LYS A 75 15.91 9.67 0.29
C LYS A 75 14.62 8.85 0.19
N VAL A 76 13.98 8.85 -0.97
CA VAL A 76 12.64 8.26 -1.16
C VAL A 76 12.66 7.20 -2.25
N GLY A 77 11.94 6.09 -1.99
CA GLY A 77 11.60 5.08 -2.99
C GLY A 77 10.08 4.95 -3.14
N ILE A 78 9.64 4.54 -4.32
CA ILE A 78 8.24 4.13 -4.58
C ILE A 78 8.23 2.70 -5.09
N MET A 79 7.45 1.85 -4.42
CA MET A 79 7.09 0.53 -4.88
C MET A 79 5.66 0.56 -5.41
N ASP A 80 5.49 0.45 -6.73
CA ASP A 80 4.18 0.34 -7.39
C ASP A 80 3.69 -1.11 -7.29
N ALA A 81 2.88 -1.37 -6.29
CA ALA A 81 2.27 -2.68 -6.04
C ALA A 81 0.90 -2.84 -6.72
N ASP A 82 0.40 -1.82 -7.43
CA ASP A 82 -0.80 -1.90 -8.28
C ASP A 82 -0.44 -2.48 -9.66
N ILE A 83 -0.08 -3.75 -9.65
CA ILE A 83 0.44 -4.47 -10.82
C ILE A 83 -0.58 -4.52 -11.97
N THR A 84 -1.87 -4.45 -11.66
CA THR A 84 -2.94 -4.50 -12.66
C THR A 84 -3.15 -3.19 -13.42
N GLY A 85 -2.67 -2.08 -12.88
CA GLY A 85 -2.78 -0.75 -13.47
C GLY A 85 -1.59 0.13 -13.12
N PRO A 86 -0.34 -0.30 -13.45
CA PRO A 86 0.85 0.42 -13.05
C PRO A 86 0.88 1.80 -13.70
N SER A 87 0.85 2.84 -12.88
CA SER A 87 0.76 4.23 -13.34
C SER A 87 1.92 5.13 -12.85
N ILE A 88 2.61 4.71 -11.81
CA ILE A 88 3.67 5.49 -11.16
C ILE A 88 4.81 5.86 -12.12
N PRO A 89 5.41 4.95 -12.91
CA PRO A 89 6.52 5.31 -13.78
C PRO A 89 6.15 6.44 -14.75
N ARG A 90 5.00 6.32 -15.41
CA ARG A 90 4.51 7.34 -16.35
C ARG A 90 4.29 8.69 -15.67
N MET A 91 3.73 8.71 -14.46
CA MET A 91 3.48 9.94 -13.69
C MET A 91 4.77 10.60 -13.20
N MET A 92 5.82 9.81 -13.02
CA MET A 92 7.14 10.25 -12.56
C MET A 92 8.13 10.50 -13.71
N GLY A 93 7.68 10.32 -14.97
CA GLY A 93 8.51 10.55 -16.15
C GLY A 93 9.61 9.50 -16.34
N ILE A 94 9.42 8.28 -15.84
CA ILE A 94 10.36 7.16 -16.00
C ILE A 94 10.03 6.40 -17.29
N ALA A 95 11.03 6.30 -18.16
CA ALA A 95 11.00 5.49 -19.37
C ALA A 95 12.09 4.40 -19.35
N GLU A 96 13.10 4.58 -18.52
CA GLU A 96 14.19 3.62 -18.35
C GLU A 96 13.71 2.36 -17.66
N ARG A 97 14.30 1.22 -18.04
CA ARG A 97 14.05 -0.07 -17.39
C ARG A 97 14.95 -0.24 -16.17
N CYS A 98 14.60 -1.22 -15.36
CA CYS A 98 15.48 -1.64 -14.28
C CYS A 98 16.75 -2.29 -14.86
N GLU A 99 17.85 -2.03 -14.21
CA GLU A 99 19.12 -2.74 -14.43
C GLU A 99 19.29 -3.82 -13.35
N GLU A 100 20.28 -4.68 -13.52
CA GLU A 100 20.63 -5.71 -12.54
C GLU A 100 22.12 -5.66 -12.26
N ASN A 101 22.50 -5.82 -10.99
CA ASN A 101 23.90 -5.93 -10.56
C ASN A 101 24.05 -7.00 -9.46
N ASP A 102 25.23 -7.13 -8.89
CA ASP A 102 25.58 -8.08 -7.81
C ASP A 102 24.77 -7.88 -6.51
N LYS A 103 24.10 -6.74 -6.32
CA LYS A 103 23.26 -6.41 -5.15
C LYS A 103 21.76 -6.61 -5.42
N GLY A 104 21.39 -6.89 -6.66
CA GLY A 104 20.02 -7.12 -7.09
C GLY A 104 19.53 -6.18 -8.18
N ILE A 105 18.22 -6.05 -8.30
CA ILE A 105 17.56 -5.19 -9.28
C ILE A 105 17.76 -3.73 -8.90
N VAL A 106 18.32 -2.94 -9.80
CA VAL A 106 18.53 -1.49 -9.62
C VAL A 106 17.36 -0.73 -10.23
N PRO A 107 16.52 -0.09 -9.41
CA PRO A 107 15.39 0.68 -9.93
C PRO A 107 15.88 2.01 -10.55
N PRO A 108 15.27 2.47 -11.66
CA PRO A 108 15.53 3.80 -12.19
C PRO A 108 15.11 4.89 -11.22
N CYS A 109 15.67 6.10 -11.42
CA CYS A 109 15.37 7.26 -10.59
C CYS A 109 14.64 8.34 -11.39
N SER A 110 13.68 9.01 -10.76
CA SER A 110 13.08 10.22 -11.32
C SER A 110 14.09 11.39 -11.34
N ALA A 111 13.70 12.50 -11.98
CA ALA A 111 14.50 13.73 -12.00
C ALA A 111 14.79 14.27 -10.58
N GLU A 112 13.93 13.98 -9.62
CA GLU A 112 14.09 14.33 -8.20
C GLU A 112 14.92 13.32 -7.41
N GLY A 113 15.48 12.28 -8.05
CA GLY A 113 16.27 11.23 -7.40
C GLY A 113 15.44 10.18 -6.65
N ILE A 114 14.14 10.08 -6.93
CA ILE A 114 13.24 9.10 -6.32
C ILE A 114 13.39 7.76 -7.06
N LYS A 115 13.77 6.69 -6.34
CA LYS A 115 13.86 5.34 -6.87
C LYS A 115 12.48 4.74 -7.10
N ILE A 116 12.24 4.11 -8.25
CA ILE A 116 10.92 3.60 -8.61
C ILE A 116 11.01 2.19 -9.14
N ILE A 117 10.27 1.26 -8.51
CA ILE A 117 10.03 -0.08 -9.04
C ILE A 117 8.56 -0.23 -9.42
N SER A 118 8.31 -0.81 -10.57
CA SER A 118 6.99 -1.19 -11.04
C SER A 118 7.13 -2.35 -12.02
N MET A 119 6.09 -3.17 -12.14
CA MET A 119 6.14 -4.37 -12.98
C MET A 119 6.47 -4.05 -14.44
N ASN A 120 5.92 -2.97 -14.98
CA ASN A 120 6.15 -2.58 -16.38
C ASN A 120 7.60 -2.16 -16.67
N LEU A 121 8.42 -1.88 -15.64
CA LEU A 121 9.86 -1.61 -15.79
C LEU A 121 10.71 -2.88 -15.86
N LEU A 122 10.14 -4.04 -15.53
CA LEU A 122 10.78 -5.36 -15.56
C LEU A 122 10.40 -6.16 -16.80
N LEU A 123 9.18 -5.99 -17.31
CA LEU A 123 8.70 -6.72 -18.49
C LEU A 123 9.41 -6.26 -19.76
N LYS A 124 9.74 -7.22 -20.65
CA LYS A 124 10.39 -6.91 -21.94
C LYS A 124 9.44 -6.19 -22.91
N ASN A 125 8.14 -6.51 -22.85
CA ASN A 125 7.10 -5.84 -23.62
C ASN A 125 5.94 -5.49 -22.68
N GLU A 126 5.34 -4.32 -22.88
CA GLU A 126 4.16 -3.88 -22.09
C GLU A 126 2.94 -4.78 -22.33
N ASP A 127 2.88 -5.46 -23.47
CA ASP A 127 1.81 -6.36 -23.90
C ASP A 127 2.02 -7.82 -23.46
N ASP A 128 3.10 -8.14 -22.74
CA ASP A 128 3.29 -9.49 -22.24
C ASP A 128 2.15 -9.85 -21.28
N ALA A 129 1.21 -10.66 -21.78
CA ALA A 129 0.01 -11.05 -21.05
C ALA A 129 0.37 -12.00 -19.90
N VAL A 130 0.62 -11.43 -18.74
CA VAL A 130 0.76 -12.21 -17.51
C VAL A 130 -0.61 -12.36 -16.86
N ILE A 131 -1.01 -13.61 -16.59
CA ILE A 131 -2.27 -13.87 -15.88
C ILE A 131 -2.07 -13.52 -14.39
N TRP A 132 -2.52 -12.35 -14.01
CA TRP A 132 -2.40 -11.80 -12.66
C TRP A 132 -3.45 -12.40 -11.72
N ARG A 133 -3.07 -13.43 -10.97
CA ARG A 133 -3.88 -13.95 -9.85
C ARG A 133 -3.33 -13.42 -8.53
N GLY A 134 -4.19 -13.27 -7.53
CA GLY A 134 -3.80 -12.71 -6.22
C GLY A 134 -2.50 -13.23 -5.62
N PRO A 135 -2.25 -14.56 -5.57
CA PRO A 135 -0.99 -15.11 -5.05
C PRO A 135 0.25 -14.70 -5.87
N VAL A 136 0.12 -14.54 -7.19
CA VAL A 136 1.21 -14.10 -8.06
C VAL A 136 1.57 -12.66 -7.76
N ILE A 137 0.56 -11.78 -7.63
CA ILE A 137 0.76 -10.36 -7.28
C ILE A 137 1.49 -10.23 -5.93
N ALA A 138 1.04 -10.97 -4.93
CA ALA A 138 1.66 -10.94 -3.61
C ALA A 138 3.13 -11.40 -3.63
N ASN A 139 3.47 -12.40 -4.45
CA ASN A 139 4.85 -12.84 -4.63
C ASN A 139 5.72 -11.78 -5.31
N TRP A 140 5.22 -11.09 -6.33
CA TRP A 140 5.95 -10.00 -6.97
C TRP A 140 6.25 -8.84 -6.01
N VAL A 141 5.27 -8.47 -5.18
CA VAL A 141 5.49 -7.42 -4.18
C VAL A 141 6.55 -7.83 -3.15
N LYS A 142 6.57 -9.11 -2.76
CA LYS A 142 7.66 -9.65 -1.92
C LYS A 142 9.01 -9.53 -2.62
N GLN A 143 9.10 -9.95 -3.89
CA GLN A 143 10.33 -9.86 -4.69
C GLN A 143 10.79 -8.40 -4.86
N PHE A 144 9.89 -7.44 -5.04
CA PHE A 144 10.25 -6.02 -5.06
C PHE A 144 10.89 -5.56 -3.75
N TYR A 145 10.57 -6.18 -2.66
CA TYR A 145 11.17 -5.85 -1.37
C TYR A 145 12.49 -6.62 -1.13
N THR A 146 12.58 -7.89 -1.55
CA THR A 146 13.74 -8.76 -1.30
C THR A 146 14.84 -8.62 -2.34
N ASP A 147 14.49 -8.42 -3.63
CA ASP A 147 15.42 -8.53 -4.75
C ASP A 147 15.85 -7.17 -5.28
N VAL A 148 15.10 -6.10 -4.98
CA VAL A 148 15.45 -4.73 -5.41
C VAL A 148 16.50 -4.12 -4.48
N TYR A 149 17.57 -3.60 -5.07
CA TYR A 149 18.59 -2.82 -4.38
C TYR A 149 18.13 -1.38 -4.13
N TRP A 150 17.46 -1.20 -3.01
CA TRP A 150 16.99 0.13 -2.58
C TRP A 150 18.12 1.03 -2.08
N GLY A 151 19.22 0.44 -1.55
CA GLY A 151 20.26 1.18 -0.83
C GLY A 151 19.70 1.83 0.42
N GLU A 152 20.19 3.01 0.77
CA GLU A 152 19.68 3.77 1.91
C GLU A 152 18.45 4.58 1.51
N LEU A 153 17.33 4.36 2.19
CA LEU A 153 16.11 5.15 2.06
C LEU A 153 15.62 5.64 3.43
N ASP A 154 15.16 6.89 3.48
CA ASP A 154 14.40 7.39 4.63
C ASP A 154 12.95 6.90 4.57
N PHE A 155 12.37 6.86 3.37
CA PHE A 155 11.00 6.42 3.13
C PHE A 155 10.89 5.52 1.90
N LEU A 156 10.20 4.38 2.05
CA LEU A 156 9.67 3.59 0.94
C LEU A 156 8.14 3.71 0.94
N LEU A 157 7.58 4.33 -0.09
CA LEU A 157 6.14 4.45 -0.29
C LEU A 157 5.66 3.25 -1.12
N VAL A 158 4.71 2.49 -0.58
CA VAL A 158 4.13 1.34 -1.27
C VAL A 158 2.75 1.72 -1.78
N ASP A 159 2.62 1.90 -3.11
CA ASP A 159 1.34 2.18 -3.76
C ASP A 159 0.55 0.88 -3.89
N MET A 160 -0.37 0.64 -2.96
CA MET A 160 -1.08 -0.63 -2.79
C MET A 160 -2.13 -0.84 -3.89
N PRO A 161 -2.46 -2.10 -4.25
CA PRO A 161 -3.63 -2.37 -5.07
C PRO A 161 -4.89 -1.79 -4.42
N PRO A 162 -5.88 -1.35 -5.22
CA PRO A 162 -7.13 -0.82 -4.67
C PRO A 162 -7.96 -1.92 -4.01
N GLY A 163 -8.83 -1.51 -3.07
CA GLY A 163 -9.77 -2.40 -2.40
C GLY A 163 -9.27 -2.95 -1.07
N THR A 164 -10.07 -3.88 -0.51
CA THR A 164 -9.88 -4.50 0.81
C THR A 164 -9.82 -6.03 0.72
N GLY A 165 -9.45 -6.55 -0.45
CA GLY A 165 -9.35 -7.98 -0.71
C GLY A 165 -8.07 -8.63 -0.19
N ASP A 166 -7.85 -9.89 -0.60
CA ASP A 166 -6.75 -10.72 -0.11
C ASP A 166 -5.37 -10.19 -0.52
N VAL A 167 -5.25 -9.52 -1.67
CA VAL A 167 -3.95 -9.03 -2.17
C VAL A 167 -3.39 -7.92 -1.29
N PRO A 168 -4.11 -6.81 -1.03
CA PRO A 168 -3.65 -5.80 -0.06
C PRO A 168 -3.34 -6.41 1.30
N LEU A 169 -4.17 -7.33 1.80
CA LEU A 169 -3.95 -7.99 3.07
C LEU A 169 -2.62 -8.77 3.09
N THR A 170 -2.36 -9.56 2.05
CA THR A 170 -1.13 -10.35 1.94
C THR A 170 0.11 -9.45 1.87
N VAL A 171 0.05 -8.34 1.13
CA VAL A 171 1.14 -7.36 1.06
C VAL A 171 1.42 -6.77 2.44
N PHE A 172 0.38 -6.36 3.17
CA PHE A 172 0.52 -5.85 4.53
C PHE A 172 1.13 -6.85 5.51
N GLN A 173 0.78 -8.14 5.37
CA GLN A 173 1.32 -9.18 6.23
C GLN A 173 2.78 -9.50 5.90
N SER A 174 3.21 -9.27 4.65
CA SER A 174 4.53 -9.65 4.15
C SER A 174 5.59 -8.57 4.34
N LEU A 175 5.20 -7.29 4.32
CA LEU A 175 6.11 -6.15 4.45
C LEU A 175 6.04 -5.53 5.85
N PRO A 176 7.16 -5.05 6.40
CA PRO A 176 7.18 -4.36 7.69
C PRO A 176 6.66 -2.92 7.57
N ILE A 177 5.37 -2.77 7.24
CA ILE A 177 4.72 -1.46 7.08
C ILE A 177 4.67 -0.74 8.43
N ASP A 178 5.24 0.48 8.48
CA ASP A 178 5.28 1.34 9.67
C ASP A 178 4.05 2.25 9.79
N GLY A 179 3.44 2.60 8.65
CA GLY A 179 2.30 3.52 8.64
C GLY A 179 1.47 3.43 7.38
N ILE A 180 0.30 4.05 7.40
CA ILE A 180 -0.66 4.03 6.29
C ILE A 180 -1.15 5.43 5.97
N VAL A 181 -1.26 5.72 4.67
CA VAL A 181 -2.00 6.87 4.14
C VAL A 181 -3.25 6.36 3.44
N LEU A 182 -4.42 6.63 3.98
CA LEU A 182 -5.69 6.27 3.37
C LEU A 182 -6.15 7.38 2.42
N VAL A 183 -6.32 7.02 1.14
CA VAL A 183 -6.83 7.90 0.09
C VAL A 183 -8.27 7.52 -0.22
N THR A 184 -9.19 8.47 -0.10
CA THR A 184 -10.62 8.23 -0.34
C THR A 184 -11.29 9.46 -0.97
N SER A 185 -12.44 9.26 -1.60
CA SER A 185 -13.33 10.37 -2.03
C SER A 185 -14.37 10.67 -0.96
N PRO A 186 -14.96 11.89 -0.93
CA PRO A 186 -16.03 12.22 0.00
C PRO A 186 -17.21 11.25 -0.06
N GLN A 187 -17.61 10.82 -1.27
CA GLN A 187 -18.69 9.86 -1.45
C GLN A 187 -18.35 8.48 -0.85
N SER A 188 -17.13 8.02 -1.03
CA SER A 188 -16.66 6.75 -0.47
C SER A 188 -16.56 6.80 1.05
N LEU A 189 -16.18 7.95 1.60
CA LEU A 189 -16.12 8.18 3.05
C LEU A 189 -17.52 8.12 3.67
N VAL A 190 -18.51 8.79 3.07
CA VAL A 190 -19.91 8.75 3.50
C VAL A 190 -20.45 7.32 3.50
N SER A 191 -20.24 6.57 2.39
CA SER A 191 -20.67 5.17 2.29
C SER A 191 -20.05 4.28 3.37
N MET A 192 -18.79 4.51 3.70
CA MET A 192 -18.09 3.79 4.77
C MET A 192 -18.67 4.11 6.14
N ILE A 193 -18.97 5.37 6.43
CA ILE A 193 -19.59 5.82 7.68
C ILE A 193 -21.01 5.24 7.83
N VAL A 194 -21.82 5.31 6.76
CA VAL A 194 -23.19 4.77 6.75
C VAL A 194 -23.18 3.26 6.96
N LYS A 195 -22.30 2.53 6.27
CA LYS A 195 -22.16 1.08 6.43
C LYS A 195 -21.70 0.70 7.84
N LYS A 196 -20.84 1.51 8.47
CA LYS A 196 -20.43 1.32 9.85
C LYS A 196 -21.58 1.56 10.82
N ALA A 197 -22.33 2.63 10.64
CA ALA A 197 -23.51 2.93 11.45
C ALA A 197 -24.59 1.83 11.34
N TYR A 198 -24.85 1.36 10.11
CA TYR A 198 -25.76 0.25 9.86
C TYR A 198 -25.33 -1.05 10.59
N ASN A 199 -24.05 -1.42 10.47
CA ASN A 199 -23.53 -2.62 11.14
C ASN A 199 -23.57 -2.49 12.67
N MET A 200 -23.35 -1.30 13.23
CA MET A 200 -23.49 -1.05 14.67
C MET A 200 -24.95 -1.19 15.12
N ALA A 201 -25.90 -0.64 14.37
CA ALA A 201 -27.33 -0.77 14.67
C ALA A 201 -27.81 -2.23 14.53
N ALA A 202 -27.35 -2.96 13.52
CA ALA A 202 -27.70 -4.37 13.32
C ALA A 202 -27.14 -5.29 14.42
N ASN A 203 -25.92 -5.00 14.91
CA ASN A 203 -25.28 -5.78 15.98
C ASN A 203 -25.75 -5.36 17.38
N GLY A 204 -26.14 -4.10 17.59
CA GLY A 204 -26.68 -3.61 18.86
C GLY A 204 -28.12 -4.08 19.17
N GLY A 205 -28.88 -4.45 18.11
CA GLY A 205 -30.23 -5.00 18.29
C GLY A 205 -30.30 -6.45 18.74
N SER A 206 -29.16 -7.17 18.77
CA SER A 206 -29.13 -8.58 19.23
C SER A 206 -28.85 -8.75 20.73
N ASP A 207 -28.36 -7.71 21.42
CA ASP A 207 -27.99 -7.83 22.85
C ASP A 207 -29.12 -7.46 23.81
N GLU A 208 -30.13 -6.70 23.37
CA GLU A 208 -31.25 -6.35 24.26
C GLU A 208 -32.30 -7.47 24.44
N ARG A 209 -32.29 -8.55 23.64
CA ARG A 209 -33.24 -9.66 23.79
C ARG A 209 -32.79 -10.74 24.77
N SER A 210 -31.56 -10.71 25.22
CA SER A 210 -31.07 -11.68 26.22
C SER A 210 -31.36 -11.30 27.66
N TYR A 211 -31.63 -10.00 27.94
CA TYR A 211 -31.88 -9.52 29.32
C TYR A 211 -33.34 -9.60 29.77
N ARG A 212 -34.30 -9.91 28.88
CA ARG A 212 -35.75 -9.99 29.25
C ARG A 212 -36.28 -11.40 29.47
N ARG A 213 -35.46 -12.42 29.63
CA ARG A 213 -35.91 -13.79 29.89
C ARG A 213 -35.59 -14.34 31.28
N ASN A 214 -35.03 -13.53 32.17
CA ASN A 214 -34.73 -13.95 33.56
C ASN A 214 -35.21 -12.93 34.59
N SER A 215 -36.44 -12.43 34.46
CA SER A 215 -37.18 -11.75 35.53
C SER A 215 -38.61 -12.21 35.54
#